data_f59ee483750c29a1fd4ad3415bfe48c2
#
_entry.id   f59ee483750c29a1fd4ad3415bfe48c2
#
_cell.length_a   1.000
_cell.length_b   1.000
_cell.length_c   1.000
_cell.angle_alpha   90.00
_cell.angle_beta   90.00
_cell.angle_gamma   90.00
#
_symmetry.space_group_name_H-M   'P 1'
#
loop_
_entity.id
_entity.type
_entity.pdbx_description
1 polymer ?
#
loop_
_entity_poly.entity_id
_entity_poly.type
_entity_poly.pdbx_seq_one_letter_code
_entity_poly.pdbx_strand_id
1 'polypeptide(L)'
;MKYLIVYASAGAGHRKAAEAIHEALLERVDKKDVAIIDSLDYTNAFFRWIYARKYITFVNDLPNIWGFFYYLLNIRLIYRLIRFPRRVVNVLNCRRFEDFVLKNRPDVVISTHFMANEIVAHLKRNNKINCRLYSAVTDYRMHFFWVTLGVDCYFVAAEQTRKDLIGCGISKDKIFVTGIPISPKFSVSLNKQDVKSKFGLDASLFTALIIGGGFGVGPVEELVKKIGALKIDLQLLVVCGYNE
;
A
#
# COMPACT_ATOMS: atom_id res chain seq x y z
N MET A 1 20.24 -15.51 -2.56
CA MET A 1 19.94 -14.06 -2.40
C MET A 1 18.69 -13.95 -1.54
N LYS A 2 18.76 -13.18 -0.44
CA LYS A 2 17.64 -13.07 0.51
C LYS A 2 16.78 -11.85 0.21
N TYR A 3 15.51 -12.07 -0.04
CA TYR A 3 14.51 -11.03 -0.29
C TYR A 3 13.65 -10.82 0.94
N LEU A 4 13.47 -9.58 1.35
CA LEU A 4 12.56 -9.18 2.42
C LEU A 4 11.51 -8.23 1.84
N ILE A 5 10.25 -8.67 1.82
CA ILE A 5 9.11 -7.85 1.42
C ILE A 5 8.50 -7.26 2.68
N VAL A 6 8.30 -5.94 2.70
CA VAL A 6 7.83 -5.22 3.88
C VAL A 6 6.61 -4.38 3.52
N TYR A 7 5.54 -4.57 4.27
CA TYR A 7 4.36 -3.71 4.22
C TYR A 7 4.03 -3.14 5.61
N ALA A 8 3.01 -2.31 5.68
CA ALA A 8 2.38 -1.91 6.93
C ALA A 8 0.87 -2.09 6.79
N SER A 9 0.22 -2.73 7.76
CA SER A 9 -1.23 -2.97 7.79
C SER A 9 -2.02 -1.71 8.18
N ALA A 10 -1.62 -0.55 7.62
CA ALA A 10 -2.35 0.72 7.70
C ALA A 10 -3.46 0.84 6.64
N GLY A 11 -3.64 -0.21 5.83
CA GLY A 11 -4.63 -0.33 4.77
C GLY A 11 -4.44 -1.64 4.00
N ALA A 12 -5.50 -2.13 3.36
CA ALA A 12 -5.44 -3.39 2.62
C ALA A 12 -4.54 -3.32 1.38
N GLY A 13 -4.41 -2.14 0.74
CA GLY A 13 -3.66 -1.96 -0.51
C GLY A 13 -2.18 -2.30 -0.38
N HIS A 14 -1.51 -1.80 0.66
CA HIS A 14 -0.09 -2.07 0.90
C HIS A 14 0.19 -3.57 1.08
N ARG A 15 -0.67 -4.24 1.87
CA ARG A 15 -0.56 -5.67 2.11
C ARG A 15 -0.80 -6.47 0.82
N LYS A 16 -1.85 -6.14 0.05
CA LYS A 16 -2.16 -6.85 -1.20
C LYS A 16 -1.07 -6.70 -2.26
N ALA A 17 -0.48 -5.52 -2.39
CA ALA A 17 0.67 -5.31 -3.26
C ALA A 17 1.90 -6.13 -2.81
N ALA A 18 2.16 -6.20 -1.49
CA ALA A 18 3.25 -7.00 -0.94
C ALA A 18 3.02 -8.51 -1.15
N GLU A 19 1.79 -9.00 -0.92
CA GLU A 19 1.39 -10.38 -1.19
C GLU A 19 1.59 -10.74 -2.67
N ALA A 20 1.21 -9.85 -3.60
CA ALA A 20 1.39 -10.06 -5.03
C ALA A 20 2.89 -10.15 -5.43
N ILE A 21 3.74 -9.28 -4.86
CA ILE A 21 5.19 -9.36 -5.07
C ILE A 21 5.75 -10.66 -4.51
N HIS A 22 5.26 -11.08 -3.33
CA HIS A 22 5.67 -12.34 -2.71
C HIS A 22 5.30 -13.54 -3.57
N GLU A 23 4.05 -13.63 -4.05
CA GLU A 23 3.59 -14.67 -4.97
C GLU A 23 4.49 -14.74 -6.22
N ALA A 24 4.76 -13.61 -6.86
CA ALA A 24 5.59 -13.55 -8.06
C ALA A 24 7.07 -13.93 -7.81
N LEU A 25 7.61 -13.64 -6.64
CA LEU A 25 8.98 -14.05 -6.29
C LEU A 25 9.07 -15.54 -6.00
N LEU A 26 8.06 -16.15 -5.37
CA LEU A 26 8.04 -17.60 -5.10
C LEU A 26 8.06 -18.46 -6.37
N GLU A 27 7.66 -17.92 -7.51
CA GLU A 27 7.78 -18.59 -8.81
C GLU A 27 9.20 -18.58 -9.38
N ARG A 28 10.11 -17.75 -8.85
CA ARG A 28 11.43 -17.47 -9.42
C ARG A 28 12.60 -17.80 -8.51
N VAL A 29 12.36 -17.86 -7.21
CA VAL A 29 13.41 -18.11 -6.20
C VAL A 29 12.92 -19.05 -5.12
N ASP A 30 13.85 -19.70 -4.41
CA ASP A 30 13.53 -20.63 -3.34
C ASP A 30 12.72 -19.93 -2.22
N LYS A 31 11.69 -20.60 -1.72
CA LYS A 31 10.85 -20.11 -0.64
C LYS A 31 11.64 -19.71 0.62
N LYS A 32 12.75 -20.40 0.90
CA LYS A 32 13.63 -20.07 2.05
C LYS A 32 14.35 -18.74 1.91
N ASP A 33 14.44 -18.21 0.68
CA ASP A 33 15.12 -16.96 0.36
C ASP A 33 14.18 -15.74 0.33
N VAL A 34 12.87 -15.95 0.49
CA VAL A 34 11.86 -14.88 0.46
C VAL A 34 11.10 -14.83 1.78
N ALA A 35 11.06 -13.67 2.40
CA ALA A 35 10.23 -13.39 3.56
C ALA A 35 9.31 -12.21 3.31
N ILE A 36 8.09 -12.26 3.84
CA ILE A 36 7.14 -11.15 3.87
C ILE A 36 6.74 -10.85 5.30
N ILE A 37 6.79 -9.58 5.68
CA ILE A 37 6.48 -9.16 7.04
C ILE A 37 5.64 -7.88 7.07
N ASP A 38 4.85 -7.74 8.13
CA ASP A 38 4.24 -6.47 8.51
C ASP A 38 5.18 -5.69 9.45
N SER A 39 5.64 -4.53 9.01
CA SER A 39 6.52 -3.68 9.82
C SER A 39 5.86 -3.20 11.13
N LEU A 40 4.52 -3.12 11.17
CA LEU A 40 3.79 -2.73 12.38
C LEU A 40 3.84 -3.80 13.49
N ASP A 41 4.06 -5.07 13.16
CA ASP A 41 4.24 -6.13 14.15
C ASP A 41 5.53 -5.94 14.97
N TYR A 42 6.48 -5.19 14.43
CA TYR A 42 7.77 -4.87 15.04
C TYR A 42 7.80 -3.48 15.68
N THR A 43 6.65 -2.82 15.83
CA THR A 43 6.53 -1.54 16.54
C THR A 43 6.03 -1.77 17.97
N ASN A 44 6.04 -0.71 18.80
CA ASN A 44 5.39 -0.81 20.10
C ASN A 44 3.87 -0.84 19.96
N ALA A 45 3.18 -1.42 20.97
CA ALA A 45 1.75 -1.64 20.92
C ALA A 45 0.91 -0.36 20.74
N PHE A 46 1.35 0.75 21.36
CA PHE A 46 0.66 2.04 21.26
C PHE A 46 0.77 2.63 19.84
N PHE A 47 1.95 2.61 19.25
CA PHE A 47 2.18 3.08 17.87
C PHE A 47 1.38 2.23 16.87
N ARG A 48 1.41 0.90 17.04
CA ARG A 48 0.61 -0.02 16.22
C ARG A 48 -0.89 0.27 16.34
N TRP A 49 -1.39 0.51 17.56
CA TRP A 49 -2.80 0.83 17.76
C TRP A 49 -3.22 2.14 17.08
N ILE A 50 -2.38 3.20 17.16
CA ILE A 50 -2.63 4.46 16.45
C ILE A 50 -2.64 4.22 14.95
N TYR A 51 -1.61 3.54 14.44
CA TYR A 51 -1.40 3.40 12.99
C TYR A 51 -2.41 2.44 12.34
N ALA A 52 -2.78 1.34 12.99
CA ALA A 52 -3.67 0.32 12.43
C ALA A 52 -5.15 0.58 12.69
N ARG A 53 -5.52 1.07 13.90
CA ARG A 53 -6.94 1.23 14.27
C ARG A 53 -7.39 2.68 14.23
N LYS A 54 -6.69 3.58 14.93
CA LYS A 54 -7.12 4.99 15.01
C LYS A 54 -7.04 5.72 13.69
N TYR A 55 -6.07 5.37 12.84
CA TYR A 55 -6.00 5.90 11.48
C TYR A 55 -7.27 5.60 10.68
N ILE A 56 -7.74 4.35 10.68
CA ILE A 56 -8.94 3.94 9.95
C ILE A 56 -10.19 4.63 10.50
N THR A 57 -10.35 4.62 11.84
CA THR A 57 -11.43 5.36 12.51
C THR A 57 -11.41 6.84 12.12
N PHE A 58 -10.23 7.47 12.13
CA PHE A 58 -10.10 8.89 11.78
C PHE A 58 -10.45 9.18 10.32
N VAL A 59 -10.04 8.30 9.39
CA VAL A 59 -10.41 8.40 7.97
C VAL A 59 -11.91 8.25 7.75
N ASN A 60 -12.58 7.35 8.50
CA ASN A 60 -14.00 7.07 8.34
C ASN A 60 -14.88 8.13 9.02
N ASP A 61 -14.55 8.50 10.26
CA ASP A 61 -15.41 9.35 11.09
C ASP A 61 -15.19 10.84 10.79
N LEU A 62 -13.99 11.23 10.35
CA LEU A 62 -13.60 12.62 10.12
C LEU A 62 -12.90 12.81 8.76
N PRO A 63 -13.53 12.41 7.63
CA PRO A 63 -12.89 12.41 6.31
C PRO A 63 -12.41 13.81 5.85
N ASN A 64 -13.16 14.84 6.16
CA ASN A 64 -12.79 16.22 5.80
C ASN A 64 -11.56 16.72 6.57
N ILE A 65 -11.47 16.39 7.86
CA ILE A 65 -10.33 16.74 8.70
C ILE A 65 -9.11 15.94 8.26
N TRP A 66 -9.29 14.64 7.99
CA TRP A 66 -8.25 13.81 7.42
C TRP A 66 -7.73 14.35 6.08
N GLY A 67 -8.64 14.70 5.16
CA GLY A 67 -8.28 15.29 3.87
C GLY A 67 -7.48 16.57 4.04
N PHE A 68 -7.91 17.48 4.94
CA PHE A 68 -7.17 18.71 5.24
C PHE A 68 -5.73 18.41 5.70
N PHE A 69 -5.53 17.50 6.67
CA PHE A 69 -4.19 17.14 7.13
C PHE A 69 -3.37 16.43 6.06
N TYR A 70 -4.00 15.54 5.27
CA TYR A 70 -3.33 14.87 4.17
C TYR A 70 -2.74 15.85 3.15
N TYR A 71 -3.54 16.84 2.73
CA TYR A 71 -3.07 17.87 1.80
C TYR A 71 -2.08 18.84 2.46
N LEU A 72 -2.28 19.23 3.71
CA LEU A 72 -1.36 20.08 4.47
C LEU A 72 0.03 19.42 4.56
N LEU A 73 0.08 18.15 4.94
CA LEU A 73 1.32 17.39 5.06
C LEU A 73 1.98 17.10 3.70
N ASN A 74 1.23 17.27 2.61
CA ASN A 74 1.74 17.21 1.24
C ASN A 74 2.18 18.57 0.67
N ILE A 75 2.28 19.60 1.48
CA ILE A 75 2.93 20.87 1.13
C ILE A 75 4.43 20.74 1.37
N ARG A 76 5.25 21.04 0.35
CA ARG A 76 6.71 20.88 0.39
C ARG A 76 7.39 21.55 1.59
N LEU A 77 6.92 22.76 1.94
CA LEU A 77 7.47 23.48 3.10
C LEU A 77 7.12 22.78 4.41
N ILE A 78 5.87 22.40 4.60
CA ILE A 78 5.40 21.68 5.79
C ILE A 78 6.15 20.35 5.93
N TYR A 79 6.24 19.59 4.83
CA TYR A 79 6.98 18.33 4.83
C TYR A 79 8.45 18.51 5.25
N ARG A 80 9.13 19.57 4.79
CA ARG A 80 10.51 19.87 5.20
C ARG A 80 10.64 20.09 6.71
N LEU A 81 9.67 20.72 7.33
CA LEU A 81 9.65 20.97 8.78
C LEU A 81 9.37 19.68 9.57
N ILE A 82 8.42 18.85 9.12
CA ILE A 82 8.00 17.67 9.87
C ILE A 82 8.84 16.42 9.59
N ARG A 83 9.60 16.36 8.49
CA ARG A 83 10.35 15.15 8.09
C ARG A 83 11.33 14.66 9.17
N PHE A 84 11.99 15.60 9.86
CA PHE A 84 12.95 15.23 10.91
C PHE A 84 12.25 14.69 12.16
N PRO A 85 11.29 15.42 12.80
CA PRO A 85 10.57 14.87 13.95
C PRO A 85 9.81 13.58 13.61
N ARG A 86 9.18 13.46 12.42
CA ARG A 86 8.55 12.22 11.99
C ARG A 86 9.54 11.06 11.94
N ARG A 87 10.74 11.29 11.39
CA ARG A 87 11.79 10.27 11.35
C ARG A 87 12.22 9.84 12.73
N VAL A 88 12.42 10.77 13.66
CA VAL A 88 12.77 10.46 15.05
C VAL A 88 11.69 9.57 15.69
N VAL A 89 10.41 9.95 15.52
CA VAL A 89 9.28 9.15 16.00
C VAL A 89 9.29 7.75 15.40
N ASN A 90 9.49 7.62 14.09
CA ASN A 90 9.52 6.33 13.42
C ASN A 90 10.69 5.46 13.93
N VAL A 91 11.91 6.00 13.99
CA VAL A 91 13.09 5.26 14.47
C VAL A 91 12.91 4.80 15.91
N LEU A 92 12.41 5.66 16.81
CA LEU A 92 12.18 5.30 18.21
C LEU A 92 11.13 4.19 18.38
N ASN A 93 10.10 4.19 17.56
CA ASN A 93 8.99 3.21 17.64
C ASN A 93 9.25 1.92 16.87
N CYS A 94 10.20 1.91 15.92
CA CYS A 94 10.47 0.79 15.03
C CYS A 94 11.81 0.09 15.33
N ARG A 95 12.38 0.23 16.53
CA ARG A 95 13.67 -0.40 16.91
C ARG A 95 13.67 -1.91 16.67
N ARG A 96 12.58 -2.61 17.02
CA ARG A 96 12.48 -4.04 16.78
C ARG A 96 12.52 -4.39 15.28
N PHE A 97 11.99 -3.51 14.42
CA PHE A 97 12.09 -3.66 12.97
C PHE A 97 13.54 -3.45 12.49
N GLU A 98 14.23 -2.45 13.01
CA GLU A 98 15.66 -2.27 12.74
C GLU A 98 16.46 -3.50 13.13
N ASP A 99 16.27 -4.01 14.37
CA ASP A 99 16.94 -5.21 14.87
C ASP A 99 16.66 -6.43 14.00
N PHE A 100 15.40 -6.60 13.56
CA PHE A 100 15.01 -7.67 12.63
C PHE A 100 15.78 -7.57 11.31
N VAL A 101 15.85 -6.39 10.69
CA VAL A 101 16.56 -6.17 9.43
C VAL A 101 18.07 -6.41 9.61
N LEU A 102 18.66 -5.92 10.71
CA LEU A 102 20.08 -6.09 11.02
C LEU A 102 20.45 -7.56 11.27
N LYS A 103 19.57 -8.32 11.94
CA LYS A 103 19.77 -9.74 12.22
C LYS A 103 19.69 -10.60 10.95
N ASN A 104 18.70 -10.34 10.10
CA ASN A 104 18.45 -11.17 8.91
C ASN A 104 19.31 -10.77 7.70
N ARG A 105 19.85 -9.55 7.67
CA ARG A 105 20.71 -9.01 6.62
C ARG A 105 20.22 -9.38 5.20
N PRO A 106 19.02 -8.94 4.78
CA PRO A 106 18.53 -9.20 3.44
C PRO A 106 19.42 -8.53 2.39
N ASP A 107 19.59 -9.19 1.22
CA ASP A 107 20.28 -8.60 0.07
C ASP A 107 19.39 -7.57 -0.63
N VAL A 108 18.07 -7.82 -0.63
CA VAL A 108 17.05 -6.98 -1.24
C VAL A 108 15.89 -6.75 -0.27
N VAL A 109 15.52 -5.49 -0.08
CA VAL A 109 14.29 -5.10 0.61
C VAL A 109 13.34 -4.48 -0.39
N ILE A 110 12.12 -5.00 -0.48
CA ILE A 110 11.04 -4.45 -1.31
C ILE A 110 9.95 -3.96 -0.37
N SER A 111 9.73 -2.66 -0.34
CA SER A 111 8.75 -2.06 0.56
C SER A 111 7.56 -1.50 -0.21
N THR A 112 6.37 -1.81 0.27
CA THR A 112 5.10 -1.24 -0.22
C THR A 112 4.56 -0.13 0.67
N HIS A 113 5.37 0.33 1.66
CA HIS A 113 4.98 1.40 2.57
C HIS A 113 6.16 2.32 2.94
N PHE A 114 5.92 3.63 2.94
CA PHE A 114 6.95 4.65 3.12
C PHE A 114 7.69 4.59 4.48
N MET A 115 7.06 4.09 5.55
CA MET A 115 7.71 3.96 6.87
C MET A 115 8.89 2.98 6.82
N ALA A 116 8.70 1.81 6.19
CA ALA A 116 9.78 0.84 6.04
C ALA A 116 10.92 1.38 5.15
N ASN A 117 10.58 2.12 4.07
CA ASN A 117 11.58 2.82 3.26
C ASN A 117 12.48 3.72 4.11
N GLU A 118 11.87 4.53 4.99
CA GLU A 118 12.60 5.49 5.82
C GLU A 118 13.58 4.81 6.77
N ILE A 119 13.16 3.72 7.40
CA ILE A 119 13.97 2.97 8.37
C ILE A 119 15.11 2.24 7.67
N VAL A 120 14.82 1.48 6.62
CA VAL A 120 15.88 0.74 5.89
C VAL A 120 16.86 1.71 5.24
N ALA A 121 16.39 2.80 4.65
CA ALA A 121 17.26 3.84 4.11
C ALA A 121 18.11 4.52 5.21
N HIS A 122 17.60 4.65 6.43
CA HIS A 122 18.38 5.13 7.57
C HIS A 122 19.54 4.17 7.88
N LEU A 123 19.28 2.88 7.97
CA LEU A 123 20.29 1.85 8.20
C LEU A 123 21.36 1.85 7.11
N LYS A 124 20.95 1.97 5.83
CA LYS A 124 21.87 2.07 4.68
C LYS A 124 22.79 3.30 4.79
N ARG A 125 22.23 4.50 5.04
CA ARG A 125 23.00 5.75 5.12
C ARG A 125 24.00 5.77 6.29
N ASN A 126 23.71 5.01 7.35
CA ASN A 126 24.62 4.85 8.49
C ASN A 126 25.57 3.65 8.32
N ASN A 127 25.67 3.06 7.15
CA ASN A 127 26.49 1.89 6.82
C ASN A 127 26.26 0.67 7.73
N LYS A 128 25.06 0.57 8.33
CA LYS A 128 24.67 -0.56 9.18
C LYS A 128 24.27 -1.79 8.38
N ILE A 129 23.76 -1.59 7.15
CA ILE A 129 23.36 -2.64 6.24
C ILE A 129 23.70 -2.27 4.78
N ASN A 130 24.10 -3.28 4.01
CA ASN A 130 24.30 -3.16 2.57
C ASN A 130 23.26 -4.01 1.86
N CYS A 131 22.16 -3.38 1.43
CA CYS A 131 21.08 -4.03 0.68
C CYS A 131 20.57 -3.13 -0.44
N ARG A 132 19.93 -3.70 -1.44
CA ARG A 132 19.11 -2.95 -2.40
C ARG A 132 17.78 -2.63 -1.73
N LEU A 133 17.34 -1.37 -1.80
CA LEU A 133 16.04 -0.94 -1.29
C LEU A 133 15.15 -0.50 -2.45
N TYR A 134 14.08 -1.23 -2.68
CA TYR A 134 13.08 -0.96 -3.71
C TYR A 134 11.77 -0.52 -3.07
N SER A 135 11.16 0.52 -3.62
CA SER A 135 9.88 1.06 -3.17
C SER A 135 8.80 0.83 -4.22
N ALA A 136 7.81 0.02 -3.91
CA ALA A 136 6.60 -0.12 -4.71
C ALA A 136 5.54 0.85 -4.17
N VAL A 137 5.37 1.97 -4.88
CA VAL A 137 4.41 3.03 -4.51
C VAL A 137 3.01 2.59 -4.88
N THR A 138 2.13 2.49 -3.90
CA THR A 138 0.75 2.02 -4.07
C THR A 138 -0.27 3.15 -4.27
N ASP A 139 0.21 4.39 -4.38
CA ASP A 139 -0.61 5.57 -4.61
C ASP A 139 -0.51 6.01 -6.08
N TYR A 140 -1.63 6.41 -6.70
CA TYR A 140 -1.65 7.00 -8.05
C TYR A 140 -1.09 8.43 -8.08
N ARG A 141 -1.17 9.15 -6.95
CA ARG A 141 -0.53 10.45 -6.76
C ARG A 141 0.49 10.34 -5.62
N MET A 142 1.67 10.92 -5.84
CA MET A 142 2.74 10.86 -4.85
C MET A 142 2.40 11.76 -3.65
N HIS A 143 2.56 11.21 -2.45
CA HIS A 143 2.67 11.98 -1.20
C HIS A 143 4.16 12.12 -0.83
N PHE A 144 4.56 13.27 -0.27
CA PHE A 144 5.97 13.51 0.09
C PHE A 144 6.56 12.44 1.03
N PHE A 145 5.73 11.69 1.74
CA PHE A 145 6.21 10.58 2.59
C PHE A 145 6.92 9.48 1.81
N TRP A 146 6.61 9.31 0.51
CA TRP A 146 7.33 8.36 -0.34
C TRP A 146 8.73 8.82 -0.72
N VAL A 147 9.04 10.12 -0.63
CA VAL A 147 10.34 10.67 -1.00
C VAL A 147 11.37 10.33 0.07
N THR A 148 12.15 9.27 -0.17
CA THR A 148 13.14 8.77 0.79
C THR A 148 14.51 8.67 0.13
N LEU A 149 15.50 9.39 0.68
CA LEU A 149 16.90 9.30 0.25
C LEU A 149 17.47 7.94 0.66
N GLY A 150 18.06 7.22 -0.33
CA GLY A 150 18.63 5.89 -0.11
C GLY A 150 17.79 4.75 -0.68
N VAL A 151 16.62 5.05 -1.25
CA VAL A 151 15.89 4.12 -2.13
C VAL A 151 16.65 4.01 -3.46
N ASP A 152 16.90 2.79 -3.90
CA ASP A 152 17.62 2.51 -5.14
C ASP A 152 16.71 2.60 -6.36
N CYS A 153 15.47 2.07 -6.26
CA CYS A 153 14.47 2.15 -7.33
C CYS A 153 13.06 2.35 -6.77
N TYR A 154 12.24 3.07 -7.53
CA TYR A 154 10.81 3.26 -7.32
C TYR A 154 10.02 2.58 -8.43
N PHE A 155 9.05 1.75 -8.07
CA PHE A 155 8.04 1.20 -8.95
C PHE A 155 6.74 1.92 -8.69
N VAL A 156 6.17 2.56 -9.72
CA VAL A 156 5.04 3.49 -9.54
C VAL A 156 3.84 3.11 -10.39
N ALA A 157 2.66 3.53 -9.92
CA ALA A 157 1.38 3.19 -10.51
C ALA A 157 1.17 3.81 -11.90
N ALA A 158 1.60 5.07 -12.09
CA ALA A 158 1.29 5.84 -13.28
C ALA A 158 2.41 6.84 -13.63
N GLU A 159 2.39 7.33 -14.87
CA GLU A 159 3.34 8.33 -15.35
C GLU A 159 3.24 9.65 -14.55
N GLN A 160 2.06 9.98 -14.03
CA GLN A 160 1.89 11.15 -13.18
C GLN A 160 2.67 11.00 -11.87
N THR A 161 2.65 9.83 -11.23
CA THR A 161 3.44 9.53 -10.02
C THR A 161 4.94 9.64 -10.29
N ARG A 162 5.38 9.21 -11.47
CA ARG A 162 6.77 9.37 -11.93
C ARG A 162 7.15 10.83 -12.04
N LYS A 163 6.33 11.65 -12.69
CA LYS A 163 6.54 13.11 -12.82
C LYS A 163 6.60 13.79 -11.46
N ASP A 164 5.71 13.41 -10.54
CA ASP A 164 5.67 13.93 -9.18
C ASP A 164 7.00 13.63 -8.44
N LEU A 165 7.53 12.40 -8.52
CA LEU A 165 8.82 12.01 -7.91
C LEU A 165 10.02 12.74 -8.53
N ILE A 166 10.04 12.90 -9.87
CA ILE A 166 11.07 13.68 -10.55
C ILE A 166 11.04 15.13 -10.06
N GLY A 167 9.85 15.73 -9.92
CA GLY A 167 9.68 17.08 -9.34
C GLY A 167 10.17 17.21 -7.90
N CYS A 168 10.29 16.09 -7.19
CA CYS A 168 10.88 16.02 -5.85
C CYS A 168 12.38 15.77 -5.84
N GLY A 169 13.03 15.65 -7.01
CA GLY A 169 14.47 15.48 -7.16
C GLY A 169 14.92 14.02 -7.20
N ILE A 170 14.01 13.07 -7.38
CA ILE A 170 14.39 11.67 -7.64
C ILE A 170 14.78 11.54 -9.11
N SER A 171 15.94 10.91 -9.36
CA SER A 171 16.44 10.71 -10.72
C SER A 171 15.51 9.80 -11.54
N LYS A 172 15.25 10.15 -12.80
CA LYS A 172 14.33 9.47 -13.71
C LYS A 172 14.68 8.00 -13.95
N ASP A 173 15.97 7.68 -13.94
CA ASP A 173 16.53 6.33 -14.13
C ASP A 173 16.26 5.39 -12.95
N LYS A 174 15.85 5.94 -11.81
CA LYS A 174 15.42 5.18 -10.63
C LYS A 174 13.91 4.94 -10.56
N ILE A 175 13.11 5.42 -11.52
CA ILE A 175 11.66 5.36 -11.45
C ILE A 175 11.09 4.58 -12.64
N PHE A 176 10.40 3.49 -12.35
CA PHE A 176 9.80 2.59 -13.32
C PHE A 176 8.27 2.63 -13.18
N VAL A 177 7.57 2.89 -14.28
CA VAL A 177 6.11 2.84 -14.33
C VAL A 177 5.69 1.42 -14.65
N THR A 178 5.22 0.70 -13.65
CA THR A 178 4.89 -0.73 -13.73
C THR A 178 3.44 -1.04 -13.39
N GLY A 179 2.70 -0.06 -12.91
CA GLY A 179 1.43 -0.29 -12.23
C GLY A 179 1.62 -0.69 -10.76
N ILE A 180 0.52 -0.81 -10.03
CA ILE A 180 0.50 -1.38 -8.68
C ILE A 180 0.57 -2.90 -8.81
N PRO A 181 1.41 -3.61 -8.05
CA PRO A 181 1.46 -5.07 -8.07
C PRO A 181 0.10 -5.68 -7.70
N ILE A 182 -0.38 -6.60 -8.53
CA ILE A 182 -1.61 -7.37 -8.34
C ILE A 182 -1.31 -8.86 -8.41
N SER A 183 -2.11 -9.67 -7.70
CA SER A 183 -1.96 -11.14 -7.76
C SER A 183 -2.17 -11.65 -9.18
N PRO A 184 -1.38 -12.63 -9.63
CA PRO A 184 -1.54 -13.28 -10.94
C PRO A 184 -2.95 -13.84 -11.18
N LYS A 185 -3.71 -14.12 -10.12
CA LYS A 185 -5.12 -14.55 -10.21
C LYS A 185 -6.02 -13.58 -10.98
N PHE A 186 -5.69 -12.29 -10.99
CA PHE A 186 -6.44 -11.28 -11.75
C PHE A 186 -6.10 -11.26 -13.25
N SER A 187 -5.05 -11.98 -13.67
CA SER A 187 -4.67 -12.12 -15.08
C SER A 187 -5.32 -13.33 -15.76
N VAL A 188 -6.03 -14.17 -14.99
CA VAL A 188 -6.73 -15.34 -15.53
C VAL A 188 -8.05 -14.90 -16.15
N SER A 189 -8.23 -15.22 -17.42
CA SER A 189 -9.53 -15.00 -18.10
C SER A 189 -10.53 -16.05 -17.61
N LEU A 190 -11.64 -15.59 -17.04
CA LEU A 190 -12.73 -16.45 -16.57
C LEU A 190 -13.92 -16.33 -17.55
N ASN A 191 -14.65 -17.44 -17.73
CA ASN A 191 -15.92 -17.40 -18.44
C ASN A 191 -16.95 -16.62 -17.60
N LYS A 192 -17.50 -15.55 -18.17
CA LYS A 192 -18.47 -14.68 -17.48
C LYS A 192 -19.74 -15.42 -17.06
N GLN A 193 -20.21 -16.37 -17.88
CA GLN A 193 -21.44 -17.13 -17.59
C GLN A 193 -21.22 -18.06 -16.40
N ASP A 194 -20.09 -18.77 -16.36
CA ASP A 194 -19.75 -19.66 -15.25
C ASP A 194 -19.61 -18.89 -13.93
N VAL A 195 -18.98 -17.69 -13.98
CA VAL A 195 -18.86 -16.82 -12.82
C VAL A 195 -20.23 -16.33 -12.36
N LYS A 196 -21.09 -15.87 -13.26
CA LYS A 196 -22.46 -15.44 -12.91
C LYS A 196 -23.25 -16.58 -12.27
N SER A 197 -23.23 -17.77 -12.87
CA SER A 197 -23.91 -18.95 -12.34
C SER A 197 -23.42 -19.30 -10.93
N LYS A 198 -22.09 -19.25 -10.69
CA LYS A 198 -21.50 -19.52 -9.38
C LYS A 198 -22.01 -18.58 -8.28
N PHE A 199 -22.33 -17.34 -8.61
CA PHE A 199 -22.86 -16.34 -7.68
C PHE A 199 -24.39 -16.24 -7.71
N GLY A 200 -25.10 -17.14 -8.42
CA GLY A 200 -26.55 -17.11 -8.53
C GLY A 200 -27.08 -15.88 -9.29
N LEU A 201 -26.26 -15.30 -10.16
CA LEU A 201 -26.62 -14.11 -10.94
C LEU A 201 -27.25 -14.48 -12.27
N ASP A 202 -28.25 -13.70 -12.72
CA ASP A 202 -28.85 -13.84 -14.01
C ASP A 202 -27.84 -13.53 -15.14
N ALA A 203 -27.68 -14.46 -16.07
CA ALA A 203 -26.73 -14.33 -17.19
C ALA A 203 -27.12 -13.21 -18.18
N SER A 204 -28.41 -12.92 -18.32
CA SER A 204 -28.97 -11.93 -19.25
C SER A 204 -28.85 -10.50 -18.73
N LEU A 205 -28.84 -10.28 -17.41
CA LEU A 205 -28.83 -8.95 -16.83
C LEU A 205 -27.42 -8.35 -16.77
N PHE A 206 -27.34 -7.04 -16.90
CA PHE A 206 -26.10 -6.31 -16.60
C PHE A 206 -25.78 -6.43 -15.11
N THR A 207 -24.53 -6.78 -14.77
CA THR A 207 -24.07 -6.89 -13.39
C THR A 207 -23.13 -5.76 -13.05
N ALA A 208 -23.46 -4.94 -12.08
CA ALA A 208 -22.58 -3.93 -11.53
C ALA A 208 -21.96 -4.43 -10.22
N LEU A 209 -20.63 -4.32 -10.11
CA LEU A 209 -19.89 -4.67 -8.90
C LEU A 209 -19.55 -3.39 -8.12
N ILE A 210 -20.01 -3.32 -6.86
CA ILE A 210 -19.69 -2.25 -5.91
C ILE A 210 -18.76 -2.82 -4.86
N ILE A 211 -17.59 -2.18 -4.66
CA ILE A 211 -16.59 -2.62 -3.68
C ILE A 211 -16.27 -1.46 -2.74
N GLY A 212 -16.58 -1.61 -1.45
CA GLY A 212 -16.25 -0.65 -0.38
C GLY A 212 -14.80 -0.77 0.14
N GLY A 213 -13.95 -1.56 -0.55
CA GLY A 213 -12.60 -1.87 -0.06
C GLY A 213 -12.61 -2.83 1.14
N GLY A 214 -11.42 -3.08 1.73
CA GLY A 214 -11.30 -4.02 2.85
C GLY A 214 -12.00 -3.55 4.13
N PHE A 215 -12.23 -2.25 4.27
CA PHE A 215 -12.86 -1.65 5.47
C PHE A 215 -14.28 -1.14 5.20
N GLY A 216 -14.80 -1.31 4.00
CA GLY A 216 -16.15 -0.84 3.65
C GLY A 216 -16.29 0.70 3.68
N VAL A 217 -15.21 1.42 3.38
CA VAL A 217 -15.19 2.89 3.41
C VAL A 217 -15.99 3.47 2.23
N GLY A 218 -16.80 4.48 2.51
CA GLY A 218 -17.54 5.21 1.50
C GLY A 218 -19.06 5.02 1.61
N PRO A 219 -19.85 5.77 0.82
CA PRO A 219 -21.30 5.77 0.89
C PRO A 219 -21.92 4.59 0.13
N VAL A 220 -21.51 3.34 0.47
CA VAL A 220 -21.95 2.13 -0.26
C VAL A 220 -23.47 1.97 -0.20
N GLU A 221 -24.08 2.15 0.98
CA GLU A 221 -25.52 2.06 1.16
C GLU A 221 -26.27 3.10 0.32
N GLU A 222 -25.82 4.36 0.34
CA GLU A 222 -26.41 5.44 -0.44
C GLU A 222 -26.29 5.17 -1.95
N LEU A 223 -25.15 4.64 -2.40
CA LEU A 223 -24.92 4.28 -3.79
C LEU A 223 -25.86 3.15 -4.22
N VAL A 224 -26.01 2.10 -3.41
CA VAL A 224 -26.94 1.00 -3.67
C VAL A 224 -28.38 1.50 -3.77
N LYS A 225 -28.83 2.36 -2.83
CA LYS A 225 -30.17 2.96 -2.85
C LYS A 225 -30.39 3.81 -4.12
N LYS A 226 -29.43 4.63 -4.49
CA LYS A 226 -29.50 5.47 -5.70
C LYS A 226 -29.57 4.62 -6.97
N ILE A 227 -28.75 3.59 -7.09
CA ILE A 227 -28.76 2.69 -8.25
C ILE A 227 -30.07 1.88 -8.28
N GLY A 228 -30.52 1.37 -7.13
CA GLY A 228 -31.78 0.63 -7.04
C GLY A 228 -33.02 1.47 -7.38
N ALA A 229 -32.95 2.80 -7.25
CA ALA A 229 -34.00 3.72 -7.66
C ALA A 229 -34.05 3.96 -9.19
N LEU A 230 -33.01 3.57 -9.92
CA LEU A 230 -32.99 3.64 -11.38
C LEU A 230 -33.92 2.56 -11.94
N LYS A 231 -34.79 2.94 -12.88
CA LYS A 231 -35.69 2.01 -13.58
C LYS A 231 -34.97 1.33 -14.76
N ILE A 232 -33.89 0.57 -14.40
CA ILE A 232 -33.08 -0.18 -15.38
C ILE A 232 -32.93 -1.63 -14.94
N ASP A 233 -32.94 -2.55 -15.88
CA ASP A 233 -32.75 -3.98 -15.63
C ASP A 233 -31.27 -4.26 -15.35
N LEU A 234 -30.90 -4.27 -14.07
CA LEU A 234 -29.55 -4.61 -13.61
C LEU A 234 -29.57 -5.40 -12.32
N GLN A 235 -28.49 -6.07 -12.04
CA GLN A 235 -28.25 -6.73 -10.76
C GLN A 235 -26.96 -6.17 -10.12
N LEU A 236 -26.94 -6.13 -8.80
CA LEU A 236 -25.81 -5.60 -8.04
C LEU A 236 -25.11 -6.73 -7.29
N LEU A 237 -23.78 -6.74 -7.37
CA LEU A 237 -22.93 -7.50 -6.46
C LEU A 237 -22.19 -6.51 -5.57
N VAL A 238 -22.42 -6.60 -4.26
CA VAL A 238 -21.90 -5.61 -3.31
C VAL A 238 -20.94 -6.29 -2.34
N VAL A 239 -19.72 -5.74 -2.25
CA VAL A 239 -18.68 -6.19 -1.31
C VAL A 239 -18.47 -5.10 -0.27
N CYS A 240 -19.04 -5.29 0.92
CA CYS A 240 -19.09 -4.30 1.99
C CYS A 240 -17.83 -4.30 2.89
N GLY A 241 -16.94 -5.32 2.76
CA GLY A 241 -15.81 -5.47 3.68
C GLY A 241 -16.27 -5.79 5.10
N TYR A 242 -15.86 -4.96 6.07
CA TYR A 242 -16.30 -5.07 7.47
C TYR A 242 -17.51 -4.18 7.81
N ASN A 243 -18.08 -3.51 6.83
CA ASN A 243 -19.26 -2.65 7.01
C ASN A 243 -20.49 -3.43 6.57
N GLU A 244 -21.09 -4.17 7.55
CA GLU A 244 -22.32 -4.94 7.37
C GLU A 244 -23.56 -4.07 7.58
#